data_6590668bbb15b1ed29115c3dcd07f9a9
#
_entry.id   6590668bbb15b1ed29115c3dcd07f9a9
#
_cell.length_a   1.000
_cell.length_b   1.000
_cell.length_c   1.000
_cell.angle_alpha   90.00
_cell.angle_beta   90.00
_cell.angle_gamma   90.00
#
_symmetry.space_group_name_H-M   'P 1'
#
loop_
_entity.id
_entity.type
_entity.pdbx_description
1 polymer ?
#
loop_
_entity_poly.entity_id
_entity_poly.type
_entity_poly.pdbx_seq_one_letter_code
_entity_poly.pdbx_strand_id
1 'polypeptide(L)'
;VAFVSTESWINPQAIDSTSTTEQVPVGTVVRAEDKDSSTDLGVGEFIYCVGVASTVVGSVVTIDEAGATTLATSNGKGRVGVAMSANVASQYGWYQISGKGHAKVLTSFADNGICYLTGTAGSVDDADVGGDLIKGMMGRSAISSGKAYVELNRPFVDDAADD
;
A
#
# COMPACT_ATOMS: atom_id res chain seq x y z
N VAL A 1 -9.55 -2.92 -10.44
CA VAL A 1 -9.07 -1.55 -10.19
C VAL A 1 -8.24 -1.12 -11.39
N ALA A 2 -8.54 0.03 -11.98
CA ALA A 2 -7.88 0.56 -13.16
C ALA A 2 -7.45 2.02 -12.94
N PHE A 3 -6.39 2.22 -12.15
CA PHE A 3 -5.81 3.55 -11.97
C PHE A 3 -5.06 4.00 -13.22
N VAL A 4 -5.39 5.21 -13.66
CA VAL A 4 -4.73 5.89 -14.79
C VAL A 4 -4.14 7.19 -14.27
N SER A 5 -2.86 7.45 -14.60
CA SER A 5 -2.18 8.68 -14.20
C SER A 5 -2.90 9.91 -14.73
N THR A 6 -3.09 10.90 -13.88
CA THR A 6 -3.66 12.21 -14.23
C THR A 6 -2.57 13.24 -14.56
N GLU A 7 -1.31 12.88 -14.37
CA GLU A 7 -0.17 13.73 -14.70
C GLU A 7 0.05 13.74 -16.21
N SER A 8 0.24 14.91 -16.80
CA SER A 8 0.45 15.04 -18.25
C SER A 8 1.89 14.76 -18.70
N TRP A 9 2.85 14.68 -17.80
CA TRP A 9 4.18 14.18 -18.09
C TRP A 9 4.19 12.65 -17.94
N ILE A 10 4.84 12.00 -18.83
CA ILE A 10 4.70 10.59 -19.14
C ILE A 10 4.98 9.70 -17.92
N ASN A 11 4.00 8.90 -17.53
CA ASN A 11 4.22 7.71 -16.73
C ASN A 11 4.41 6.51 -17.68
N PRO A 12 5.65 6.07 -17.94
CA PRO A 12 5.91 4.98 -18.89
C PRO A 12 5.51 3.61 -18.36
N GLN A 13 5.19 3.50 -17.07
CA GLN A 13 4.78 2.25 -16.43
C GLN A 13 3.38 2.39 -15.83
N ALA A 14 2.46 1.52 -16.24
CA ALA A 14 1.10 1.47 -15.67
C ALA A 14 1.15 1.21 -14.16
N ILE A 15 0.16 1.75 -13.43
CA ILE A 15 0.10 1.66 -11.95
C ILE A 15 0.03 0.20 -11.47
N ASP A 16 -0.60 -0.68 -12.22
CA ASP A 16 -0.81 -2.10 -11.90
C ASP A 16 0.23 -3.03 -12.53
N SER A 17 1.35 -2.50 -13.04
CA SER A 17 2.39 -3.27 -13.71
C SER A 17 3.72 -3.27 -12.94
N THR A 18 4.59 -4.19 -13.31
CA THR A 18 5.98 -4.27 -12.84
C THR A 18 6.96 -4.17 -13.99
N SER A 19 8.18 -3.75 -13.71
CA SER A 19 9.28 -3.71 -14.68
C SER A 19 10.56 -4.21 -14.02
N THR A 20 11.38 -4.93 -14.78
CA THR A 20 12.74 -5.29 -14.36
C THR A 20 13.75 -4.15 -14.59
N THR A 21 13.33 -3.11 -15.29
CA THR A 21 14.12 -1.91 -15.54
C THR A 21 13.44 -0.73 -14.87
N GLU A 22 14.21 0.11 -14.20
CA GLU A 22 13.72 1.35 -13.61
C GLU A 22 13.21 2.29 -14.73
N GLN A 23 11.91 2.59 -14.73
CA GLN A 23 11.26 3.41 -15.76
C GLN A 23 11.21 4.90 -15.37
N VAL A 24 11.12 5.17 -14.07
CA VAL A 24 11.18 6.50 -13.46
C VAL A 24 12.05 6.41 -12.21
N PRO A 25 12.62 7.51 -11.72
CA PRO A 25 13.42 7.47 -10.49
C PRO A 25 12.62 6.91 -9.31
N VAL A 26 13.22 5.99 -8.56
CA VAL A 26 12.64 5.46 -7.32
C VAL A 26 12.33 6.62 -6.37
N GLY A 27 11.15 6.60 -5.74
CA GLY A 27 10.64 7.69 -4.92
C GLY A 27 9.76 8.69 -5.68
N THR A 28 9.63 8.56 -7.01
CA THR A 28 8.69 9.37 -7.79
C THR A 28 7.26 9.16 -7.31
N VAL A 29 6.53 10.25 -7.08
CA VAL A 29 5.13 10.23 -6.68
C VAL A 29 4.27 10.77 -7.84
N VAL A 30 3.23 10.03 -8.19
CA VAL A 30 2.25 10.42 -9.22
C VAL A 30 0.83 10.34 -8.66
N ARG A 31 -0.08 11.09 -9.26
CA ARG A 31 -1.51 10.98 -9.03
C ARG A 31 -2.14 10.14 -10.14
N ALA A 32 -3.09 9.30 -9.78
CA ALA A 32 -3.82 8.48 -10.73
C ALA A 32 -5.30 8.38 -10.30
N GLU A 33 -6.16 8.19 -11.27
CA GLU A 33 -7.61 8.05 -11.09
C GLU A 33 -8.04 6.62 -11.43
N ASP A 34 -8.90 6.05 -10.59
CA ASP A 34 -9.54 4.77 -10.88
C ASP A 34 -10.58 4.96 -12.00
N LYS A 35 -10.38 4.27 -13.11
CA LYS A 35 -11.30 4.26 -14.25
C LYS A 35 -12.25 3.07 -14.27
N ASP A 36 -12.13 2.18 -13.28
CA ASP A 36 -13.03 1.05 -13.15
C ASP A 36 -14.32 1.48 -12.44
N SER A 37 -15.41 1.59 -13.20
CA SER A 37 -16.71 1.98 -12.67
C SER A 37 -17.29 1.00 -11.64
N SER A 38 -16.73 -0.20 -11.55
CA SER A 38 -17.16 -1.21 -10.57
C SER A 38 -16.51 -1.01 -9.21
N THR A 39 -15.34 -0.36 -9.12
CA THR A 39 -14.62 -0.11 -7.87
C THR A 39 -14.73 1.32 -7.37
N ASP A 40 -14.75 2.30 -8.27
CA ASP A 40 -14.91 3.75 -8.00
C ASP A 40 -14.07 4.21 -6.78
N LEU A 41 -12.76 3.95 -6.85
CA LEU A 41 -11.84 4.32 -5.78
C LEU A 41 -11.39 5.79 -5.84
N GLY A 42 -11.80 6.51 -6.88
CA GLY A 42 -11.48 7.92 -7.07
C GLY A 42 -10.02 8.17 -7.42
N VAL A 43 -9.45 9.24 -6.88
CA VAL A 43 -8.07 9.65 -7.13
C VAL A 43 -7.18 9.20 -5.96
N GLY A 44 -6.00 8.66 -6.29
CA GLY A 44 -4.98 8.29 -5.32
C GLY A 44 -3.60 8.84 -5.69
N GLU A 45 -2.68 8.79 -4.74
CA GLU A 45 -1.27 9.05 -4.96
C GLU A 45 -0.47 7.75 -4.81
N PHE A 46 0.55 7.60 -5.65
CA PHE A 46 1.36 6.38 -5.79
C PHE A 46 2.83 6.74 -5.79
N ILE A 47 3.63 5.93 -5.10
CA ILE A 47 5.10 6.07 -5.05
C ILE A 47 5.75 4.89 -5.78
N TYR A 48 6.79 5.18 -6.56
CA TYR A 48 7.55 4.17 -7.31
C TYR A 48 8.66 3.60 -6.45
N CYS A 49 8.68 2.29 -6.26
CA CYS A 49 9.60 1.62 -5.35
C CYS A 49 10.16 0.33 -5.92
N VAL A 50 11.27 -0.11 -5.31
CA VAL A 50 11.84 -1.45 -5.54
C VAL A 50 11.01 -2.48 -4.79
N GLY A 51 10.68 -3.58 -5.45
CA GLY A 51 9.87 -4.65 -4.89
C GLY A 51 10.61 -5.60 -3.96
N VAL A 52 9.86 -6.43 -3.26
CA VAL A 52 10.36 -7.47 -2.36
C VAL A 52 9.67 -8.80 -2.65
N ALA A 53 10.38 -9.90 -2.40
CA ALA A 53 9.85 -11.26 -2.60
C ALA A 53 8.48 -11.44 -1.92
N SER A 54 7.62 -12.25 -2.54
CA SER A 54 6.27 -12.59 -2.06
C SER A 54 5.26 -11.43 -2.04
N THR A 55 5.58 -10.28 -2.64
CA THR A 55 4.61 -9.21 -2.84
C THR A 55 3.52 -9.67 -3.80
N VAL A 56 2.28 -9.44 -3.42
CA VAL A 56 1.09 -9.61 -4.28
C VAL A 56 0.27 -8.32 -4.26
N VAL A 57 -0.68 -8.18 -5.19
CA VAL A 57 -1.60 -7.04 -5.22
C VAL A 57 -2.32 -6.90 -3.87
N GLY A 58 -2.23 -5.72 -3.28
CA GLY A 58 -2.82 -5.42 -1.97
C GLY A 58 -1.89 -5.68 -0.79
N SER A 59 -0.68 -6.24 -0.98
CA SER A 59 0.30 -6.36 0.10
C SER A 59 0.61 -5.00 0.68
N VAL A 60 0.59 -4.91 2.01
CA VAL A 60 1.04 -3.73 2.74
C VAL A 60 2.55 -3.83 2.94
N VAL A 61 3.27 -2.77 2.65
CA VAL A 61 4.75 -2.71 2.75
C VAL A 61 5.18 -1.51 3.57
N THR A 62 6.35 -1.62 4.20
CA THR A 62 7.12 -0.47 4.67
C THR A 62 8.15 -0.08 3.61
N ILE A 63 8.43 1.22 3.49
CA ILE A 63 9.30 1.81 2.47
C ILE A 63 10.41 2.57 3.17
N ASP A 64 11.64 2.22 2.89
CA ASP A 64 12.82 2.89 3.47
C ASP A 64 13.17 4.20 2.71
N GLU A 65 14.23 4.87 3.15
CA GLU A 65 14.69 6.13 2.57
C GLU A 65 15.27 5.96 1.16
N ALA A 66 15.69 4.77 0.79
CA ALA A 66 16.18 4.46 -0.55
C ALA A 66 15.06 4.01 -1.51
N GLY A 67 13.82 3.90 -1.01
CA GLY A 67 12.68 3.44 -1.78
C GLY A 67 12.62 1.92 -1.96
N ALA A 68 13.35 1.16 -1.15
CA ALA A 68 13.19 -0.29 -1.09
C ALA A 68 12.02 -0.65 -0.19
N THR A 69 11.32 -1.71 -0.55
CA THR A 69 10.15 -2.17 0.21
C THR A 69 10.45 -3.42 1.03
N THR A 70 9.75 -3.54 2.15
CA THR A 70 9.69 -4.76 2.96
C THR A 70 8.23 -5.07 3.23
N LEU A 71 7.81 -6.34 3.15
CA LEU A 71 6.45 -6.70 3.56
C LEU A 71 6.23 -6.27 5.01
N ALA A 72 5.20 -5.45 5.25
CA ALA A 72 4.92 -4.91 6.57
C ALA A 72 4.65 -6.04 7.56
N THR A 73 5.33 -6.01 8.69
CA THR A 73 5.19 -6.97 9.78
C THR A 73 5.44 -6.28 11.11
N SER A 74 5.06 -6.92 12.22
CA SER A 74 5.23 -6.37 13.57
C SER A 74 6.61 -5.77 13.79
N ASN A 75 6.67 -4.67 14.52
CA ASN A 75 7.84 -3.83 14.78
C ASN A 75 8.43 -3.15 13.53
N GLY A 76 7.69 -3.12 12.41
CA GLY A 76 8.09 -2.37 11.22
C GLY A 76 8.10 -0.87 11.46
N LYS A 77 8.94 -0.14 10.70
CA LYS A 77 9.08 1.32 10.81
C LYS A 77 9.15 1.96 9.42
N GLY A 78 8.63 3.16 9.32
CA GLY A 78 8.76 4.01 8.14
C GLY A 78 7.44 4.26 7.41
N ARG A 79 7.56 4.74 6.19
CA ARG A 79 6.40 4.98 5.33
C ARG A 79 5.72 3.67 4.98
N VAL A 80 4.41 3.69 4.87
CA VAL A 80 3.61 2.52 4.50
C VAL A 80 2.97 2.74 3.14
N GLY A 81 2.91 1.69 2.33
CA GLY A 81 2.23 1.70 1.04
C GLY A 81 1.52 0.39 0.78
N VAL A 82 0.60 0.42 -0.17
CA VAL A 82 -0.17 -0.75 -0.62
C VAL A 82 0.23 -1.10 -2.05
N ALA A 83 0.68 -2.33 -2.26
CA ALA A 83 1.17 -2.79 -3.55
C ALA A 83 0.07 -2.83 -4.61
N MET A 84 0.31 -2.22 -5.76
CA MET A 84 -0.60 -2.21 -6.90
C MET A 84 -0.37 -3.37 -7.86
N SER A 85 0.74 -4.09 -7.69
CA SER A 85 1.16 -5.21 -8.53
C SER A 85 1.92 -6.25 -7.70
N ALA A 86 2.18 -7.42 -8.28
CA ALA A 86 3.07 -8.42 -7.69
C ALA A 86 4.54 -8.02 -7.89
N ASN A 87 4.94 -6.91 -7.28
CA ASN A 87 6.25 -6.29 -7.42
C ASN A 87 7.29 -7.02 -6.56
N VAL A 88 7.84 -8.11 -7.10
CA VAL A 88 8.79 -8.98 -6.39
C VAL A 88 10.23 -8.43 -6.43
N ALA A 89 11.16 -9.13 -5.79
CA ALA A 89 12.56 -8.73 -5.73
C ALA A 89 13.16 -8.42 -7.12
N SER A 90 13.98 -7.37 -7.20
CA SER A 90 14.62 -6.88 -8.43
C SER A 90 13.63 -6.37 -9.50
N GLN A 91 12.43 -6.05 -9.11
CA GLN A 91 11.43 -5.37 -9.94
C GLN A 91 11.08 -4.02 -9.36
N TYR A 92 10.46 -3.19 -10.18
CA TYR A 92 10.00 -1.84 -9.85
C TYR A 92 8.50 -1.74 -10.09
N GLY A 93 7.80 -1.09 -9.18
CA GLY A 93 6.35 -0.94 -9.27
C GLY A 93 5.82 0.17 -8.37
N TRP A 94 4.51 0.38 -8.48
CA TRP A 94 3.80 1.43 -7.77
C TRP A 94 3.16 0.93 -6.49
N TYR A 95 3.19 1.77 -5.47
CA TYR A 95 2.53 1.55 -4.18
C TYR A 95 1.65 2.74 -3.85
N GLN A 96 0.41 2.47 -3.48
CA GLN A 96 -0.53 3.52 -3.10
C GLN A 96 -0.20 4.05 -1.71
N ILE A 97 -0.16 5.38 -1.59
CA ILE A 97 0.13 6.10 -0.33
C ILE A 97 -0.96 7.10 0.05
N SER A 98 -1.91 7.38 -0.82
CA SER A 98 -3.03 8.28 -0.52
C SER A 98 -4.27 7.89 -1.31
N GLY A 99 -5.43 8.17 -0.76
CA GLY A 99 -6.73 7.86 -1.34
C GLY A 99 -7.29 6.51 -0.87
N LYS A 100 -8.37 6.08 -1.49
CA LYS A 100 -9.03 4.81 -1.19
C LYS A 100 -8.35 3.67 -1.93
N GLY A 101 -7.88 2.67 -1.19
CA GLY A 101 -7.16 1.52 -1.71
C GLY A 101 -7.79 0.19 -1.29
N HIS A 102 -7.17 -0.91 -1.70
CA HIS A 102 -7.63 -2.26 -1.41
C HIS A 102 -6.47 -3.08 -0.86
N ALA A 103 -6.40 -3.24 0.45
CA ALA A 103 -5.28 -3.85 1.16
C ALA A 103 -5.59 -5.25 1.68
N LYS A 104 -4.56 -6.08 1.82
CA LYS A 104 -4.65 -7.38 2.51
C LYS A 104 -4.87 -7.17 3.99
N VAL A 105 -5.86 -7.88 4.52
CA VAL A 105 -6.22 -7.85 5.95
C VAL A 105 -6.36 -9.27 6.49
N LEU A 106 -6.28 -9.43 7.80
CA LEU A 106 -6.51 -10.70 8.46
C LEU A 106 -8.01 -11.01 8.62
N THR A 107 -8.29 -12.24 8.98
CA THR A 107 -9.66 -12.72 9.24
C THR A 107 -10.33 -11.89 10.35
N SER A 108 -11.58 -11.57 10.15
CA SER A 108 -12.40 -10.76 11.07
C SER A 108 -12.14 -9.25 11.06
N PHE A 109 -11.28 -8.74 10.16
CA PHE A 109 -11.11 -7.30 9.99
C PHE A 109 -12.47 -6.61 9.78
N ALA A 110 -12.76 -5.61 10.62
CA ALA A 110 -14.04 -4.93 10.65
C ALA A 110 -14.04 -3.64 9.81
N ASP A 111 -15.24 -3.22 9.42
CA ASP A 111 -15.43 -1.88 8.82
C ASP A 111 -15.06 -0.78 9.85
N ASN A 112 -14.40 0.26 9.37
CA ASN A 112 -13.84 1.36 10.17
C ASN A 112 -12.77 0.92 11.21
N GLY A 113 -12.17 -0.26 11.03
CA GLY A 113 -11.07 -0.75 11.86
C GLY A 113 -9.83 0.14 11.74
N ILE A 114 -9.19 0.43 12.87
CA ILE A 114 -7.86 1.06 12.90
C ILE A 114 -6.85 -0.01 12.49
N CYS A 115 -5.88 0.36 11.64
CA CYS A 115 -4.95 -0.62 11.08
C CYS A 115 -3.66 -0.73 11.89
N TYR A 116 -3.30 -1.96 12.23
CA TYR A 116 -2.05 -2.32 12.91
C TYR A 116 -1.25 -3.31 12.06
N LEU A 117 0.08 -3.27 12.20
CA LEU A 117 0.95 -4.30 11.68
C LEU A 117 0.67 -5.64 12.38
N THR A 118 0.97 -6.72 11.70
CA THR A 118 0.73 -8.08 12.21
C THR A 118 1.95 -8.97 12.03
N GLY A 119 1.99 -10.11 12.70
CA GLY A 119 2.99 -11.15 12.44
C GLY A 119 2.86 -11.82 11.06
N THR A 120 1.76 -11.56 10.34
CA THR A 120 1.57 -12.05 8.96
C THR A 120 2.05 -11.00 7.96
N ALA A 121 3.23 -11.19 7.43
CA ALA A 121 3.89 -10.23 6.55
C ALA A 121 3.01 -9.80 5.36
N GLY A 122 2.89 -8.51 5.16
CA GLY A 122 2.11 -7.90 4.07
C GLY A 122 0.60 -7.80 4.33
N SER A 123 0.13 -8.16 5.52
CA SER A 123 -1.28 -8.03 5.94
C SER A 123 -1.39 -7.16 7.18
N VAL A 124 -2.49 -6.43 7.30
CA VAL A 124 -2.83 -5.63 8.49
C VAL A 124 -4.07 -6.18 9.18
N ASP A 125 -4.30 -5.76 10.41
CA ASP A 125 -5.46 -6.16 11.20
C ASP A 125 -5.98 -4.96 12.00
N ASP A 126 -7.18 -5.09 12.56
CA ASP A 126 -7.77 -4.12 13.47
C ASP A 126 -7.62 -4.52 14.95
N ALA A 127 -6.89 -5.59 15.21
CA ALA A 127 -6.51 -5.96 16.56
C ALA A 127 -5.39 -5.04 17.06
N ASP A 128 -5.63 -4.37 18.18
CA ASP A 128 -4.69 -3.44 18.81
C ASP A 128 -3.41 -4.16 19.24
N VAL A 129 -2.28 -3.69 18.76
CA VAL A 129 -0.94 -4.14 19.15
C VAL A 129 -0.05 -2.91 19.38
N GLY A 130 0.37 -2.73 20.62
CA GLY A 130 1.19 -1.57 21.01
C GLY A 130 2.47 -1.46 20.17
N GLY A 131 2.71 -0.28 19.61
CA GLY A 131 3.82 0.02 18.73
C GLY A 131 3.60 -0.32 17.26
N ASP A 132 2.55 -1.05 16.92
CA ASP A 132 2.27 -1.50 15.56
C ASP A 132 1.17 -0.66 14.84
N LEU A 133 0.69 0.42 15.45
CA LEU A 133 -0.30 1.33 14.87
C LEU A 133 0.19 1.96 13.57
N ILE A 134 -0.58 1.81 12.50
CA ILE A 134 -0.33 2.49 11.23
C ILE A 134 -1.10 3.82 11.22
N LYS A 135 -0.40 4.91 11.50
CA LYS A 135 -0.97 6.25 11.46
C LYS A 135 -1.32 6.63 10.02
N GLY A 136 -2.52 7.17 9.81
CA GLY A 136 -2.98 7.56 8.47
C GLY A 136 -3.52 6.42 7.60
N MET A 137 -3.86 5.26 8.19
CA MET A 137 -4.53 4.17 7.50
C MET A 137 -5.73 3.71 8.32
N MET A 138 -6.89 3.58 7.68
CA MET A 138 -8.13 3.14 8.31
C MET A 138 -8.93 2.24 7.38
N GLY A 139 -9.52 1.18 7.92
CA GLY A 139 -10.46 0.33 7.20
C GLY A 139 -11.72 1.10 6.77
N ARG A 140 -12.26 0.76 5.61
CA ARG A 140 -13.51 1.32 5.06
C ARG A 140 -14.46 0.24 4.54
N SER A 141 -14.16 -0.99 4.83
CA SER A 141 -15.08 -2.13 4.69
C SER A 141 -14.63 -3.28 5.58
N ALA A 142 -15.54 -4.18 5.88
CA ALA A 142 -15.16 -5.48 6.41
C ALA A 142 -14.36 -6.28 5.37
N ILE A 143 -13.66 -7.32 5.83
CA ILE A 143 -12.90 -8.23 4.97
C ILE A 143 -13.80 -8.91 3.92
N SER A 144 -13.32 -8.95 2.69
CA SER A 144 -13.88 -9.76 1.61
C SER A 144 -12.75 -10.36 0.79
N SER A 145 -12.73 -11.68 0.67
CA SER A 145 -11.68 -12.42 -0.07
C SER A 145 -10.24 -12.05 0.37
N GLY A 146 -10.02 -11.89 1.68
CA GLY A 146 -8.72 -11.60 2.25
C GLY A 146 -8.24 -10.14 2.12
N LYS A 147 -9.11 -9.25 1.66
CA LYS A 147 -8.83 -7.81 1.51
C LYS A 147 -9.95 -6.96 2.05
N ALA A 148 -9.65 -5.71 2.35
CA ALA A 148 -10.62 -4.68 2.70
C ALA A 148 -10.31 -3.36 1.98
N TYR A 149 -11.33 -2.55 1.75
CA TYR A 149 -11.09 -1.17 1.37
C TYR A 149 -10.48 -0.42 2.55
N VAL A 150 -9.49 0.40 2.26
CA VAL A 150 -8.79 1.23 3.24
C VAL A 150 -8.68 2.65 2.71
N GLU A 151 -8.66 3.60 3.62
CA GLU A 151 -8.35 4.99 3.33
C GLU A 151 -6.93 5.29 3.78
N LEU A 152 -6.13 5.85 2.88
CA LEU A 152 -4.73 6.14 3.08
C LEU A 152 -4.50 7.66 3.08
N ASN A 153 -3.76 8.14 4.04
CA ASN A 153 -3.28 9.53 4.10
C ASN A 153 -1.79 9.52 4.43
N ARG A 154 -0.97 9.13 3.44
CA ARG A 154 0.48 8.95 3.57
C ARG A 154 0.85 8.20 4.85
N PRO A 155 0.43 6.92 4.95
CA PRO A 155 0.52 6.18 6.20
C PRO A 155 1.97 6.00 6.64
N PHE A 156 2.14 5.94 7.97
CA PHE A 156 3.43 5.84 8.61
C PHE A 156 3.33 5.02 9.89
N VAL A 157 4.34 4.23 10.19
CA VAL A 157 4.50 3.49 11.45
C VAL A 157 5.86 3.82 12.06
N ASP A 158 5.91 4.13 13.35
CA ASP A 158 7.11 4.54 14.07
C ASP A 158 7.52 3.61 15.21
N ASP A 159 6.75 2.55 15.47
CA ASP A 159 6.97 1.60 16.56
C ASP A 159 6.99 2.31 17.94
N ALA A 160 6.35 3.48 18.03
CA ALA A 160 6.12 4.14 19.30
C ALA A 160 4.95 3.46 20.03
N ALA A 161 5.04 3.36 21.35
CA ALA A 161 3.89 2.92 22.14
C ALA A 161 2.70 3.86 21.89
N ASP A 162 1.52 3.28 21.73
CA ASP A 162 0.28 4.04 21.59
C ASP A 162 -0.04 4.71 22.94
N ASP A 163 -0.07 6.04 22.97
CA ASP A 163 -0.46 6.85 24.13
C ASP A 163 -1.98 7.03 24.20
#